data_8580e110af35cd37508546d5ffc34ff7
#
_entry.id   8580e110af35cd37508546d5ffc34ff7
#
_cell.length_a   1.000
_cell.length_b   1.000
_cell.length_c   1.000
_cell.angle_alpha   90.00
_cell.angle_beta   90.00
_cell.angle_gamma   90.00
#
_symmetry.space_group_name_H-M   'P 1'
#
loop_
_entity.id
_entity.type
_entity.pdbx_description
1 polymer ?
#
loop_
_entity_poly.entity_id
_entity_poly.type
_entity_poly.pdbx_seq_one_letter_code
_entity_poly.pdbx_strand_id
1 'polypeptide(L)'
;RSTIYQAALVMARHGVHHGIIVDAAGKLVGVVAQEDIYELQGGGGKAISGAIRTARDMNALVAAAEGIRRQAIGMLAEGAAAEPLTELISSLNDHLTVRIIELTRNDFTLPKVPWCWLAFGSEGRYEQTLSTDQDNGLVFAAPVEEAAVLREAFLPFARAVNERLAQC
;
A
#
# COMPACT_ATOMS: atom_id res chain seq x y z
N ARG A 1 -1.32 -1.00 -26.58
CA ARG A 1 -0.74 -2.16 -25.88
C ARG A 1 -0.29 -1.68 -24.51
N SER A 2 -0.96 -2.14 -23.49
CA SER A 2 -0.56 -1.86 -22.10
C SER A 2 0.50 -2.86 -21.68
N THR A 3 1.51 -2.40 -20.95
CA THR A 3 2.51 -3.28 -20.34
C THR A 3 1.91 -3.92 -19.11
N ILE A 4 2.48 -5.04 -18.66
CA ILE A 4 2.15 -5.67 -17.35
C ILE A 4 2.24 -4.65 -16.22
N TYR A 5 3.17 -3.74 -16.33
CA TYR A 5 3.43 -2.64 -15.45
C TYR A 5 2.26 -1.65 -15.35
N GLN A 6 1.75 -1.20 -16.49
CA GLN A 6 0.57 -0.34 -16.53
C GLN A 6 -0.68 -1.03 -15.96
N ALA A 7 -0.78 -2.35 -16.11
CA ALA A 7 -1.84 -3.13 -15.49
C ALA A 7 -1.73 -3.11 -13.95
N ALA A 8 -0.53 -3.27 -13.40
CA ALA A 8 -0.29 -3.19 -11.95
C ALA A 8 -0.68 -1.82 -11.37
N LEU A 9 -0.29 -0.73 -12.05
CA LEU A 9 -0.67 0.63 -11.66
C LEU A 9 -2.18 0.85 -11.65
N VAL A 10 -2.87 0.39 -12.68
CA VAL A 10 -4.33 0.49 -12.76
C VAL A 10 -4.99 -0.27 -11.63
N MET A 11 -4.53 -1.49 -11.34
CA MET A 11 -5.05 -2.30 -10.23
C MET A 11 -4.83 -1.62 -8.88
N ALA A 12 -3.63 -1.09 -8.63
CA ALA A 12 -3.30 -0.38 -7.40
C ALA A 12 -4.17 0.88 -7.23
N ARG A 13 -4.27 1.71 -8.27
CA ARG A 13 -5.10 2.94 -8.24
C ARG A 13 -6.57 2.70 -7.99
N HIS A 14 -7.09 1.57 -8.43
CA HIS A 14 -8.51 1.25 -8.30
C HIS A 14 -8.82 0.26 -7.17
N GLY A 15 -7.80 -0.16 -6.40
CA GLY A 15 -7.96 -1.13 -5.31
C GLY A 15 -8.49 -2.49 -5.78
N VAL A 16 -8.19 -2.88 -7.02
CA VAL A 16 -8.60 -4.17 -7.61
C VAL A 16 -7.42 -5.11 -7.73
N HIS A 17 -7.64 -6.38 -7.42
CA HIS A 17 -6.59 -7.40 -7.41
C HIS A 17 -6.51 -8.22 -8.72
N HIS A 18 -7.43 -7.99 -9.64
CA HIS A 18 -7.48 -8.70 -10.92
C HIS A 18 -7.75 -7.73 -12.07
N GLY A 19 -7.01 -7.88 -13.15
CA GLY A 19 -7.19 -7.14 -14.39
C GLY A 19 -7.70 -8.05 -15.50
N ILE A 20 -8.69 -7.58 -16.26
CA ILE A 20 -9.19 -8.27 -17.44
C ILE A 20 -8.31 -7.88 -18.63
N ILE A 21 -7.76 -8.87 -19.33
CA ILE A 21 -6.98 -8.66 -20.55
C ILE A 21 -7.90 -8.87 -21.75
N VAL A 22 -7.95 -7.88 -22.63
CA VAL A 22 -8.70 -7.94 -23.87
C VAL A 22 -7.76 -7.75 -25.07
N ASP A 23 -8.10 -8.35 -26.21
CA ASP A 23 -7.41 -8.14 -27.48
C ASP A 23 -7.81 -6.78 -28.11
N ALA A 24 -7.25 -6.48 -29.28
CA ALA A 24 -7.53 -5.24 -30.01
C ALA A 24 -9.01 -5.12 -30.47
N ALA A 25 -9.75 -6.22 -30.51
CA ALA A 25 -11.18 -6.28 -30.82
C ALA A 25 -12.07 -6.18 -29.57
N GLY A 26 -11.48 -6.01 -28.37
CA GLY A 26 -12.20 -5.96 -27.10
C GLY A 26 -12.65 -7.33 -26.57
N LYS A 27 -12.20 -8.44 -27.15
CA LYS A 27 -12.53 -9.78 -26.69
C LYS A 27 -11.63 -10.20 -25.54
N LEU A 28 -12.22 -10.80 -24.51
CA LEU A 28 -11.50 -11.37 -23.37
C LEU A 28 -10.46 -12.41 -23.83
N VAL A 29 -9.20 -12.21 -23.46
CA VAL A 29 -8.09 -13.15 -23.72
C VAL A 29 -7.49 -13.72 -22.45
N GLY A 30 -7.74 -13.11 -21.29
CA GLY A 30 -7.26 -13.62 -20.02
C GLY A 30 -7.60 -12.71 -18.85
N VAL A 31 -7.17 -13.16 -17.67
CA VAL A 31 -7.20 -12.43 -16.42
C VAL A 31 -5.79 -12.46 -15.85
N VAL A 32 -5.31 -11.35 -15.36
CA VAL A 32 -4.05 -11.25 -14.64
C VAL A 32 -4.34 -10.84 -13.20
N ALA A 33 -3.78 -11.55 -12.24
CA ALA A 33 -3.83 -11.17 -10.86
C ALA A 33 -2.65 -10.24 -10.53
N GLN A 34 -2.82 -9.35 -9.56
CA GLN A 34 -1.74 -8.52 -9.06
C GLN A 34 -0.53 -9.36 -8.59
N GLU A 35 -0.83 -10.54 -8.04
CA GLU A 35 0.17 -11.53 -7.60
C GLU A 35 1.02 -12.09 -8.75
N ASP A 36 0.42 -12.31 -9.93
CA ASP A 36 1.12 -12.81 -11.12
C ASP A 36 2.15 -11.79 -11.61
N ILE A 37 1.84 -10.50 -11.46
CA ILE A 37 2.75 -9.40 -11.84
C ILE A 37 4.00 -9.40 -10.95
N TYR A 38 3.83 -9.63 -9.66
CA TYR A 38 4.96 -9.73 -8.72
C TYR A 38 5.82 -10.98 -8.95
N GLU A 39 5.24 -12.10 -9.40
CA GLU A 39 6.00 -13.30 -9.78
C GLU A 39 6.93 -13.08 -10.98
N LEU A 40 6.47 -12.33 -11.97
CA LEU A 40 7.24 -12.02 -13.18
C LEU A 40 8.41 -11.06 -12.89
N GLN A 41 8.40 -10.37 -11.76
CA GLN A 41 9.43 -9.42 -11.33
C GLN A 41 10.48 -10.02 -10.36
N GLY A 42 10.56 -11.35 -10.23
CA GLY A 42 11.61 -12.01 -9.45
C GLY A 42 11.12 -12.73 -8.18
N GLY A 43 9.86 -13.14 -8.10
CA GLY A 43 9.35 -14.11 -7.09
C GLY A 43 9.24 -13.61 -5.64
N GLY A 44 9.96 -12.56 -5.24
CA GLY A 44 9.97 -12.04 -3.86
C GLY A 44 8.72 -11.24 -3.48
N GLY A 45 8.16 -10.49 -4.40
CA GLY A 45 7.02 -9.58 -4.14
C GLY A 45 5.75 -10.32 -3.69
N LYS A 46 5.45 -11.49 -4.26
CA LYS A 46 4.29 -12.30 -3.89
C LYS A 46 4.36 -12.82 -2.47
N ALA A 47 5.53 -13.32 -2.07
CA ALA A 47 5.75 -13.81 -0.71
C ALA A 47 5.60 -12.67 0.31
N ILE A 48 6.13 -11.48 0.00
CA ILE A 48 6.03 -10.30 0.86
C ILE A 48 4.57 -9.81 0.95
N SER A 49 3.87 -9.67 -0.18
CA SER A 49 2.46 -9.29 -0.20
C SER A 49 1.58 -10.27 0.57
N GLY A 50 1.85 -11.58 0.41
CA GLY A 50 1.19 -12.64 1.18
C GLY A 50 1.46 -12.51 2.68
N ALA A 51 2.70 -12.25 3.08
CA ALA A 51 3.08 -12.06 4.48
C ALA A 51 2.38 -10.84 5.09
N ILE A 52 2.31 -9.71 4.38
CA ILE A 52 1.59 -8.52 4.81
C ILE A 52 0.10 -8.84 5.03
N ARG A 53 -0.56 -9.45 4.06
CA ARG A 53 -1.99 -9.77 4.11
C ARG A 53 -2.35 -10.68 5.27
N THR A 54 -1.49 -11.63 5.59
CA THR A 54 -1.74 -12.63 6.66
C THR A 54 -1.17 -12.23 8.02
N ALA A 55 -0.44 -11.11 8.10
CA ALA A 55 0.13 -10.59 9.33
C ALA A 55 -0.96 -10.36 10.40
N ARG A 56 -0.70 -10.84 11.61
CA ARG A 56 -1.64 -10.72 12.74
C ARG A 56 -1.17 -9.74 13.81
N ASP A 57 0.05 -9.29 13.72
CA ASP A 57 0.67 -8.38 14.67
C ASP A 57 1.73 -7.49 14.00
N MET A 58 2.25 -6.52 14.75
CA MET A 58 3.25 -5.58 14.25
C MET A 58 4.61 -6.24 13.97
N ASN A 59 4.99 -7.27 14.70
CA ASN A 59 6.27 -7.95 14.46
C ASN A 59 6.31 -8.58 13.06
N ALA A 60 5.18 -9.20 12.64
CA ALA A 60 5.04 -9.75 11.30
C ALA A 60 5.12 -8.65 10.22
N LEU A 61 4.56 -7.46 10.48
CA LEU A 61 4.61 -6.33 9.54
C LEU A 61 6.00 -5.70 9.46
N VAL A 62 6.70 -5.55 10.57
CA VAL A 62 8.11 -5.12 10.58
C VAL A 62 8.99 -6.09 9.78
N ALA A 63 8.82 -7.39 9.96
CA ALA A 63 9.55 -8.40 9.17
C ALA A 63 9.22 -8.33 7.67
N ALA A 64 7.96 -8.02 7.31
CA ALA A 64 7.54 -7.82 5.93
C ALA A 64 8.17 -6.53 5.33
N ALA A 65 8.22 -5.44 6.09
CA ALA A 65 8.88 -4.19 5.69
C ALA A 65 10.38 -4.39 5.39
N GLU A 66 11.07 -5.15 6.24
CA GLU A 66 12.45 -5.57 5.97
C GLU A 66 12.56 -6.43 4.71
N GLY A 67 11.55 -7.25 4.43
CA GLY A 67 11.44 -8.03 3.19
C GLY A 67 11.36 -7.12 1.97
N ILE A 68 10.57 -6.05 2.01
CA ILE A 68 10.48 -5.04 0.94
C ILE A 68 11.87 -4.43 0.67
N ARG A 69 12.57 -4.00 1.71
CA ARG A 69 13.92 -3.41 1.59
C ARG A 69 14.92 -4.38 0.95
N ARG A 70 14.93 -5.65 1.41
CA ARG A 70 15.82 -6.68 0.84
C ARG A 70 15.53 -6.93 -0.64
N GLN A 71 14.25 -7.03 -1.01
CA GLN A 71 13.83 -7.21 -2.41
C GLN A 71 14.28 -6.04 -3.27
N ALA A 72 14.07 -4.81 -2.80
CA ALA A 72 14.47 -3.60 -3.52
C ALA A 72 15.99 -3.52 -3.73
N ILE A 73 16.79 -3.85 -2.71
CA ILE A 73 18.26 -3.90 -2.81
C ILE A 73 18.70 -4.99 -3.81
N GLY A 74 18.05 -6.16 -3.80
CA GLY A 74 18.31 -7.23 -4.77
C GLY A 74 18.06 -6.77 -6.20
N MET A 75 16.92 -6.15 -6.46
CA MET A 75 16.58 -5.59 -7.80
C MET A 75 17.58 -4.53 -8.26
N LEU A 76 18.03 -3.65 -7.35
CA LEU A 76 19.07 -2.67 -7.68
C LEU A 76 20.39 -3.34 -8.05
N ALA A 77 20.80 -4.38 -7.33
CA ALA A 77 22.03 -5.13 -7.60
C ALA A 77 21.98 -5.85 -8.96
N GLU A 78 20.78 -6.24 -9.40
CA GLU A 78 20.52 -6.86 -10.70
C GLU A 78 20.36 -5.83 -11.84
N GLY A 79 20.46 -4.53 -11.55
CA GLY A 79 20.38 -3.46 -12.54
C GLY A 79 18.96 -3.05 -12.92
N ALA A 80 17.97 -3.28 -12.05
CA ALA A 80 16.62 -2.81 -12.29
C ALA A 80 16.59 -1.28 -12.45
N ALA A 81 15.75 -0.79 -13.38
CA ALA A 81 15.53 0.63 -13.56
C ALA A 81 14.79 1.22 -12.34
N ALA A 82 14.95 2.53 -12.10
CA ALA A 82 14.39 3.20 -10.94
C ALA A 82 12.84 3.15 -10.89
N GLU A 83 12.20 3.39 -12.02
CA GLU A 83 10.73 3.43 -12.12
C GLU A 83 10.07 2.11 -11.68
N PRO A 84 10.45 0.91 -12.19
CA PRO A 84 9.95 -0.36 -11.71
C PRO A 84 10.17 -0.58 -10.23
N LEU A 85 11.29 -0.14 -9.74
CA LEU A 85 11.66 -0.32 -8.35
C LEU A 85 10.79 0.53 -7.42
N THR A 86 10.65 1.83 -7.72
CA THR A 86 9.83 2.74 -6.89
C THR A 86 8.36 2.35 -6.88
N GLU A 87 7.83 1.86 -8.00
CA GLU A 87 6.45 1.39 -8.07
C GLU A 87 6.23 0.12 -7.25
N LEU A 88 7.16 -0.86 -7.30
CA LEU A 88 7.07 -2.05 -6.45
C LEU A 88 7.12 -1.68 -4.97
N ILE A 89 8.06 -0.82 -4.57
CA ILE A 89 8.19 -0.36 -3.19
C ILE A 89 6.90 0.32 -2.76
N SER A 90 6.40 1.29 -3.54
CA SER A 90 5.19 2.05 -3.21
C SER A 90 3.97 1.13 -3.09
N SER A 91 3.78 0.19 -4.01
CA SER A 91 2.66 -0.75 -3.96
C SER A 91 2.70 -1.67 -2.73
N LEU A 92 3.88 -2.17 -2.34
CA LEU A 92 4.02 -3.01 -1.15
C LEU A 92 3.85 -2.19 0.13
N ASN A 93 4.34 -0.95 0.17
CA ASN A 93 4.15 -0.03 1.28
C ASN A 93 2.68 0.37 1.46
N ASP A 94 1.92 0.56 0.38
CA ASP A 94 0.47 0.77 0.45
C ASP A 94 -0.24 -0.39 1.15
N HIS A 95 0.09 -1.64 0.76
CA HIS A 95 -0.48 -2.82 1.43
C HIS A 95 -0.08 -2.89 2.90
N LEU A 96 1.17 -2.54 3.22
CA LEU A 96 1.68 -2.49 4.59
C LEU A 96 0.91 -1.44 5.41
N THR A 97 0.74 -0.24 4.87
CA THR A 97 0.01 0.87 5.48
C THR A 97 -1.45 0.48 5.76
N VAL A 98 -2.15 -0.09 4.77
CA VAL A 98 -3.52 -0.57 4.93
C VAL A 98 -3.61 -1.60 6.06
N ARG A 99 -2.68 -2.57 6.09
CA ARG A 99 -2.70 -3.62 7.12
C ARG A 99 -2.39 -3.07 8.52
N ILE A 100 -1.48 -2.12 8.64
CA ILE A 100 -1.20 -1.41 9.91
C ILE A 100 -2.46 -0.69 10.41
N ILE A 101 -3.16 0.03 9.52
CA ILE A 101 -4.40 0.72 9.83
C ILE A 101 -5.46 -0.27 10.33
N GLU A 102 -5.65 -1.40 9.64
CA GLU A 102 -6.59 -2.45 10.03
C GLU A 102 -6.30 -3.02 11.43
N LEU A 103 -5.03 -3.37 11.69
CA LEU A 103 -4.63 -3.90 13.00
C LEU A 103 -4.80 -2.84 14.09
N THR A 104 -4.39 -1.59 13.82
CA THR A 104 -4.51 -0.50 14.78
C THR A 104 -5.97 -0.19 15.11
N ARG A 105 -6.86 -0.27 14.11
CA ARG A 105 -8.29 -0.01 14.29
C ARG A 105 -8.93 -0.92 15.35
N ASN A 106 -8.42 -2.15 15.52
CA ASN A 106 -8.96 -3.08 16.51
C ASN A 106 -8.76 -2.61 17.97
N ASP A 107 -7.82 -1.71 18.19
CA ASP A 107 -7.49 -1.19 19.53
C ASP A 107 -8.29 0.08 19.89
N PHE A 108 -9.10 0.60 18.94
CA PHE A 108 -9.81 1.87 19.10
C PHE A 108 -11.30 1.75 18.79
N THR A 109 -12.11 2.48 19.56
CA THR A 109 -13.51 2.72 19.22
C THR A 109 -13.61 4.03 18.44
N LEU A 110 -13.65 3.95 17.11
CA LEU A 110 -13.69 5.12 16.26
C LEU A 110 -15.11 5.67 16.10
N PRO A 111 -15.26 7.00 15.89
CA PRO A 111 -16.53 7.61 15.54
C PRO A 111 -17.16 6.96 14.31
N LYS A 112 -18.49 6.82 14.33
CA LYS A 112 -19.26 6.21 13.22
C LYS A 112 -19.57 7.21 12.10
N VAL A 113 -18.53 7.83 11.57
CA VAL A 113 -18.62 8.74 10.41
C VAL A 113 -17.73 8.23 9.30
N PRO A 114 -18.00 8.56 8.03
CA PRO A 114 -17.09 8.24 6.94
C PRO A 114 -15.73 8.91 7.17
N TRP A 115 -14.65 8.15 6.97
CA TRP A 115 -13.29 8.65 7.04
C TRP A 115 -12.40 7.90 6.06
N CYS A 116 -11.28 8.51 5.69
CA CYS A 116 -10.25 7.85 4.91
C CYS A 116 -8.85 8.29 5.36
N TRP A 117 -7.88 7.44 5.11
CA TRP A 117 -6.46 7.74 5.22
C TRP A 117 -5.94 8.21 3.88
N LEU A 118 -5.16 9.29 3.86
CA LEU A 118 -4.59 9.87 2.66
C LEU A 118 -3.06 9.75 2.73
N ALA A 119 -2.46 9.35 1.62
CA ALA A 119 -1.03 9.41 1.39
C ALA A 119 -0.70 10.63 0.53
N PHE A 120 0.34 11.36 0.88
CA PHE A 120 0.83 12.55 0.18
C PHE A 120 2.28 12.34 -0.30
N GLY A 121 2.91 13.39 -0.79
CA GLY A 121 4.31 13.38 -1.15
C GLY A 121 4.70 12.28 -2.12
N SER A 122 5.82 11.63 -1.87
CA SER A 122 6.33 10.51 -2.68
C SER A 122 5.44 9.27 -2.61
N GLU A 123 4.81 9.02 -1.44
CA GLU A 123 3.87 7.92 -1.25
C GLU A 123 2.65 8.09 -2.16
N GLY A 124 2.01 9.26 -2.10
CA GLY A 124 0.84 9.56 -2.94
C GLY A 124 1.13 9.60 -4.45
N ARG A 125 2.39 9.77 -4.86
CA ARG A 125 2.80 9.76 -6.27
C ARG A 125 3.44 8.44 -6.74
N TYR A 126 3.50 7.41 -5.88
CA TYR A 126 4.16 6.13 -6.16
C TYR A 126 5.66 6.26 -6.51
N GLU A 127 6.34 7.21 -5.87
CA GLU A 127 7.76 7.52 -6.07
C GLU A 127 8.61 7.19 -4.83
N GLN A 128 8.10 6.35 -3.91
CA GLN A 128 8.82 5.98 -2.70
C GLN A 128 10.13 5.25 -3.02
N THR A 129 11.14 5.55 -2.23
CA THR A 129 12.45 4.89 -2.25
C THR A 129 12.66 4.04 -0.99
N LEU A 130 13.89 3.60 -0.74
CA LEU A 130 14.24 2.79 0.43
C LEU A 130 14.13 3.54 1.76
N SER A 131 14.13 4.86 1.72
CA SER A 131 13.96 5.72 2.90
C SER A 131 13.13 6.92 2.47
N THR A 132 11.91 7.01 2.98
CA THR A 132 10.96 8.08 2.69
C THR A 132 10.34 8.59 3.97
N ASP A 133 9.98 9.88 3.98
CA ASP A 133 9.20 10.48 5.06
C ASP A 133 7.75 9.99 5.00
N GLN A 134 7.08 10.02 6.13
CA GLN A 134 5.67 9.71 6.23
C GLN A 134 4.84 10.97 5.99
N ASP A 135 4.33 11.12 4.76
CA ASP A 135 3.44 12.21 4.38
C ASP A 135 2.00 11.69 4.32
N ASN A 136 1.28 11.72 5.43
CA ASN A 136 -0.06 11.17 5.48
C ASN A 136 -1.04 12.03 6.29
N GLY A 137 -2.32 11.72 6.18
CA GLY A 137 -3.38 12.39 6.92
C GLY A 137 -4.66 11.58 6.99
N LEU A 138 -5.52 11.93 7.96
CA LEU A 138 -6.84 11.36 8.12
C LEU A 138 -7.88 12.44 7.85
N VAL A 139 -8.82 12.15 6.95
CA VAL A 139 -9.96 13.01 6.62
C VAL A 139 -11.24 12.30 7.05
N PHE A 140 -12.17 13.04 7.62
CA PHE A 140 -13.49 12.52 8.02
C PHE A 140 -14.61 13.48 7.64
N ALA A 141 -15.80 12.95 7.43
CA ALA A 141 -16.99 13.74 7.18
C ALA A 141 -17.63 14.18 8.50
N ALA A 142 -17.85 15.50 8.66
CA ALA A 142 -18.50 16.06 9.83
C ALA A 142 -19.18 17.39 9.53
N PRO A 143 -20.27 17.74 10.23
CA PRO A 143 -20.72 19.13 10.36
C PRO A 143 -19.61 19.99 11.00
N VAL A 144 -19.57 21.26 10.67
CA VAL A 144 -18.51 22.18 11.15
C VAL A 144 -18.46 22.25 12.66
N GLU A 145 -19.62 22.26 13.31
CA GLU A 145 -19.80 22.32 14.75
C GLU A 145 -19.29 21.07 15.49
N GLU A 146 -19.26 19.92 14.83
CA GLU A 146 -18.77 18.65 15.42
C GLU A 146 -17.32 18.35 15.06
N ALA A 147 -16.74 19.07 14.11
CA ALA A 147 -15.42 18.76 13.54
C ALA A 147 -14.31 18.74 14.61
N ALA A 148 -14.33 19.66 15.57
CA ALA A 148 -13.34 19.72 16.63
C ALA A 148 -13.40 18.49 17.56
N VAL A 149 -14.59 18.07 17.96
CA VAL A 149 -14.80 16.91 18.83
C VAL A 149 -14.38 15.62 18.12
N LEU A 150 -14.77 15.47 16.86
CA LEU A 150 -14.41 14.30 16.07
C LEU A 150 -12.91 14.24 15.79
N ARG A 151 -12.26 15.39 15.57
CA ARG A 151 -10.80 15.46 15.43
C ARG A 151 -10.10 14.93 16.68
N GLU A 152 -10.52 15.36 17.87
CA GLU A 152 -9.95 14.87 19.13
C GLU A 152 -10.18 13.36 19.33
N ALA A 153 -11.31 12.83 18.85
CA ALA A 153 -11.61 11.41 18.93
C ALA A 153 -10.76 10.56 17.95
N PHE A 154 -10.41 11.09 16.77
CA PHE A 154 -9.55 10.41 15.79
C PHE A 154 -8.05 10.54 16.08
N LEU A 155 -7.63 11.59 16.78
CA LEU A 155 -6.22 11.93 16.96
C LEU A 155 -5.39 10.82 17.65
N PRO A 156 -5.86 10.14 18.72
CA PRO A 156 -5.11 9.03 19.31
C PRO A 156 -4.89 7.87 18.34
N PHE A 157 -5.91 7.52 17.55
CA PHE A 157 -5.81 6.50 16.52
C PHE A 157 -4.79 6.89 15.44
N ALA A 158 -4.87 8.11 14.90
CA ALA A 158 -3.95 8.58 13.88
C ALA A 158 -2.50 8.59 14.37
N ARG A 159 -2.25 8.98 15.63
CA ARG A 159 -0.92 8.91 16.25
C ARG A 159 -0.42 7.47 16.37
N ALA A 160 -1.28 6.54 16.82
CA ALA A 160 -0.91 5.14 16.93
C ALA A 160 -0.59 4.52 15.58
N VAL A 161 -1.31 4.88 14.51
CA VAL A 161 -0.97 4.46 13.13
C VAL A 161 0.41 4.98 12.75
N ASN A 162 0.69 6.27 12.92
CA ASN A 162 1.99 6.86 12.57
C ASN A 162 3.14 6.25 13.38
N GLU A 163 2.96 6.00 14.68
CA GLU A 163 3.96 5.33 15.52
C GLU A 163 4.25 3.90 15.04
N ARG A 164 3.24 3.19 14.55
CA ARG A 164 3.39 1.85 13.98
C ARG A 164 4.04 1.86 12.59
N LEU A 165 3.66 2.81 11.76
CA LEU A 165 4.32 3.04 10.46
C LEU A 165 5.81 3.35 10.65
N ALA A 166 6.17 4.13 11.65
CA ALA A 166 7.57 4.47 11.96
C ALA A 166 8.43 3.27 12.40
N GLN A 167 7.82 2.12 12.75
CA GLN A 167 8.53 0.89 13.08
C GLN A 167 8.89 0.08 11.82
N CYS A 168 8.27 0.37 10.70
CA CYS A 168 8.43 -0.33 9.43
C CYS A 168 9.29 0.46 8.45
#